data_01ff16490141c58aaa66025ffb74676a
#
_entry.id   01ff16490141c58aaa66025ffb74676a
#
_cell.length_a   1.000
_cell.length_b   1.000
_cell.length_c   1.000
_cell.angle_alpha   90.00
_cell.angle_beta   90.00
_cell.angle_gamma   90.00
#
_symmetry.space_group_name_H-M   'P 1'
#
loop_
_entity.id
_entity.type
_entity.pdbx_description
1 polymer ?
#
loop_
_entity_poly.entity_id
_entity_poly.type
_entity_poly.pdbx_seq_one_letter_code
_entity_poly.pdbx_strand_id
1 'polypeptide(L)'
;MEGNRNEFFNEIIGNIDEIFGQAQPVSFQTSPIFKTEQGKYLADSLADPLIKALTEIANRRPRDPVAYLTNYLQHFMGDRKPMTEVEVHSGSSKASTSSTSTLAMAKSSQRAIGTRNGPGPANADLIELDARSLVEEDAEGALAVQHMEERDEHGQSMLHFACARSHRRGALYTLIEESGIDVTYRDELYRTARDVSLQANQPNNAAEIDRYILAQAVIGDVEPFQQLALQGYDHILDVEDESGQSIIDVVQSRQNEALSEFLASLRGLEETREELHQMIRENNMERVLELTDVANAKWLIKTKNYYGRTALHIAVLKESEEMVQHMVKICPEALKIPDNLERTVLHYAMGTNALESVSRILIQNGAKRTAKDLKGRQPSYYFINKADILRLQEEEDESR
;
A
#
# COMPACT_ATOMS: atom_id res chain seq x y z
N MET A 1 21.70 -0.80 -23.81
CA MET A 1 20.64 0.14 -23.39
C MET A 1 20.56 0.33 -21.87
N GLU A 2 21.30 -0.44 -21.08
CA GLU A 2 21.35 -0.30 -19.60
C GLU A 2 22.23 0.87 -19.10
N GLY A 3 23.17 1.36 -19.89
CA GLY A 3 24.05 2.47 -19.48
C GLY A 3 23.37 3.84 -19.37
N ASN A 4 22.35 4.10 -20.19
CA ASN A 4 21.68 5.41 -20.24
C ASN A 4 20.66 5.62 -19.09
N ARG A 5 20.09 4.55 -18.52
CA ARG A 5 19.13 4.65 -17.40
C ARG A 5 19.82 5.15 -16.13
N ASN A 6 20.98 4.61 -15.81
CA ASN A 6 21.70 4.98 -14.58
C ASN A 6 22.27 6.41 -14.62
N GLU A 7 22.65 6.93 -15.80
CA GLU A 7 23.09 8.34 -15.95
C GLU A 7 21.93 9.31 -15.76
N PHE A 8 20.76 9.01 -16.32
CA PHE A 8 19.56 9.82 -16.20
C PHE A 8 19.03 9.87 -14.75
N PHE A 9 19.03 8.73 -14.04
CA PHE A 9 18.66 8.69 -12.62
C PHE A 9 19.61 9.51 -11.74
N ASN A 10 20.91 9.47 -12.03
CA ASN A 10 21.91 10.28 -11.31
C ASN A 10 21.76 11.78 -11.60
N GLU A 11 21.27 12.17 -12.78
CA GLU A 11 21.03 13.57 -13.13
C GLU A 11 19.76 14.14 -12.48
N ILE A 12 18.69 13.34 -12.33
CA ILE A 12 17.44 13.76 -11.68
C ILE A 12 17.54 13.75 -10.16
N ILE A 13 18.21 12.74 -9.60
CA ILE A 13 18.32 12.59 -8.12
C ILE A 13 19.46 13.47 -7.58
N GLY A 14 20.36 13.95 -8.46
CA GLY A 14 21.58 14.65 -8.08
C GLY A 14 22.61 13.67 -7.49
N ASN A 15 23.88 14.04 -7.60
CA ASN A 15 24.95 13.25 -6.99
C ASN A 15 24.72 13.21 -5.47
N ILE A 16 24.37 12.07 -4.91
CA ILE A 16 24.05 11.92 -3.48
C ILE A 16 25.18 12.48 -2.60
N ASP A 17 26.42 12.41 -3.08
CA ASP A 17 27.59 12.95 -2.39
C ASP A 17 27.67 14.49 -2.41
N GLU A 18 27.07 15.18 -3.39
CA GLU A 18 26.97 16.65 -3.40
C GLU A 18 25.86 17.17 -2.49
N ILE A 19 24.79 16.39 -2.33
CA ILE A 19 23.64 16.78 -1.47
C ILE A 19 24.00 16.66 0.01
N PHE A 20 24.83 15.68 0.40
CA PHE A 20 25.29 15.52 1.79
C PHE A 20 26.48 16.44 2.16
N GLY A 21 27.19 17.03 1.19
CA GLY A 21 28.35 17.90 1.42
C GLY A 21 28.03 19.34 1.77
N GLN A 22 26.82 19.85 1.54
CA GLN A 22 26.43 21.25 1.78
C GLN A 22 25.14 21.45 2.60
N ALA A 23 24.58 20.39 3.20
CA ALA A 23 23.48 20.57 4.13
C ALA A 23 23.97 21.30 5.38
N GLN A 24 23.67 22.58 5.48
CA GLN A 24 23.62 23.28 6.78
C GLN A 24 22.81 22.42 7.73
N PRO A 25 23.22 22.25 9.00
CA PRO A 25 22.46 21.45 9.95
C PRO A 25 21.05 22.02 10.05
N VAL A 26 20.09 21.32 9.46
CA VAL A 26 18.66 21.65 9.61
C VAL A 26 18.37 21.44 11.08
N SER A 27 18.17 22.55 11.78
CA SER A 27 17.80 22.54 13.19
C SER A 27 16.51 21.75 13.33
N PHE A 28 16.57 20.61 14.01
CA PHE A 28 15.42 19.77 14.35
C PHE A 28 14.29 20.50 15.07
N GLN A 29 14.55 21.72 15.52
CA GLN A 29 13.61 22.60 16.25
C GLN A 29 12.47 23.16 15.39
N THR A 30 12.46 22.98 14.07
CA THR A 30 11.44 23.56 13.17
C THR A 30 10.26 22.62 12.89
N SER A 31 10.35 21.34 13.19
CA SER A 31 9.24 20.39 13.00
C SER A 31 8.13 20.62 14.06
N PRO A 32 6.84 20.62 13.68
CA PRO A 32 5.71 20.75 14.61
C PRO A 32 5.72 19.75 15.77
N ILE A 33 6.22 18.54 15.54
CA ILE A 33 6.36 17.47 16.54
C ILE A 33 7.22 17.92 17.74
N PHE A 34 8.30 18.68 17.50
CA PHE A 34 9.20 19.14 18.56
C PHE A 34 8.72 20.41 19.31
N LYS A 35 7.55 20.92 18.92
CA LYS A 35 6.89 22.02 19.66
C LYS A 35 6.08 21.53 20.86
N THR A 36 5.78 20.25 20.94
CA THR A 36 5.11 19.63 22.09
C THR A 36 6.12 19.31 23.21
N GLU A 37 5.67 19.22 24.46
CA GLU A 37 6.56 18.84 25.58
C GLU A 37 7.16 17.44 25.39
N GLN A 38 6.36 16.49 24.89
CA GLN A 38 6.82 15.13 24.57
C GLN A 38 7.85 15.13 23.44
N GLY A 39 7.66 15.96 22.41
CA GLY A 39 8.60 16.09 21.31
C GLY A 39 9.92 16.76 21.74
N LYS A 40 9.88 17.74 22.66
CA LYS A 40 11.08 18.32 23.27
C LYS A 40 11.84 17.27 24.09
N TYR A 41 11.12 16.51 24.92
CA TYR A 41 11.72 15.43 25.71
C TYR A 41 12.43 14.40 24.81
N LEU A 42 11.81 14.00 23.70
CA LEU A 42 12.42 13.07 22.74
C LEU A 42 13.65 13.68 22.05
N ALA A 43 13.57 14.96 21.65
CA ALA A 43 14.68 15.65 21.04
C ALA A 43 15.88 15.75 22.01
N ASP A 44 15.64 16.16 23.25
CA ASP A 44 16.69 16.32 24.25
C ASP A 44 17.29 14.99 24.70
N SER A 45 16.50 13.91 24.68
CA SER A 45 16.91 12.59 25.17
C SER A 45 17.57 11.70 24.12
N LEU A 46 17.10 11.76 22.87
CA LEU A 46 17.44 10.80 21.82
C LEU A 46 18.18 11.41 20.62
N ALA A 47 18.14 12.73 20.40
CA ALA A 47 18.73 13.31 19.20
C ALA A 47 20.24 13.02 19.08
N ASP A 48 21.00 13.28 20.12
CA ASP A 48 22.46 13.05 20.13
C ASP A 48 22.85 11.60 19.87
N PRO A 49 22.31 10.60 20.61
CA PRO A 49 22.65 9.22 20.37
C PRO A 49 22.20 8.70 19.01
N LEU A 50 21.05 9.16 18.50
CA LEU A 50 20.58 8.77 17.18
C LEU A 50 21.44 9.36 16.06
N ILE A 51 21.78 10.65 16.12
CA ILE A 51 22.66 11.29 15.12
C ILE A 51 24.01 10.58 15.06
N LYS A 52 24.61 10.28 16.20
CA LYS A 52 25.90 9.57 16.27
C LYS A 52 25.80 8.15 15.70
N ALA A 53 24.76 7.41 16.08
CA ALA A 53 24.53 6.06 15.58
C ALA A 53 24.31 6.02 14.06
N LEU A 54 23.48 6.92 13.53
CA LEU A 54 23.21 7.01 12.08
C LEU A 54 24.46 7.45 11.30
N THR A 55 25.25 8.38 11.85
CA THR A 55 26.52 8.78 11.23
C THR A 55 27.50 7.59 11.18
N GLU A 56 27.55 6.79 12.23
CA GLU A 56 28.43 5.62 12.28
C GLU A 56 27.94 4.51 11.34
N ILE A 57 26.64 4.30 11.23
CA ILE A 57 26.03 3.38 10.24
C ILE A 57 26.36 3.81 8.81
N ALA A 58 26.22 5.11 8.51
CA ALA A 58 26.55 5.65 7.19
C ALA A 58 28.02 5.42 6.82
N ASN A 59 28.93 5.58 7.78
CA ASN A 59 30.38 5.40 7.58
C ASN A 59 30.77 3.92 7.47
N ARG A 60 30.22 3.05 8.34
CA ARG A 60 30.59 1.64 8.41
C ARG A 60 29.83 0.72 7.47
N ARG A 61 28.65 1.13 7.00
CA ARG A 61 27.74 0.36 6.13
C ARG A 61 27.59 -1.10 6.58
N PRO A 62 27.12 -1.35 7.82
CA PRO A 62 26.96 -2.70 8.32
C PRO A 62 25.92 -3.47 7.48
N ARG A 63 26.04 -4.80 7.43
CA ARG A 63 25.10 -5.67 6.69
C ARG A 63 23.67 -5.60 7.23
N ASP A 64 23.51 -5.35 8.53
CA ASP A 64 22.23 -5.14 9.20
C ASP A 64 22.29 -3.81 9.98
N PRO A 65 21.84 -2.71 9.38
CA PRO A 65 21.87 -1.39 10.01
C PRO A 65 20.91 -1.28 11.20
N VAL A 66 19.80 -2.03 11.20
CA VAL A 66 18.81 -2.00 12.30
C VAL A 66 19.35 -2.69 13.54
N ALA A 67 19.91 -3.88 13.40
CA ALA A 67 20.56 -4.56 14.50
C ALA A 67 21.77 -3.76 15.06
N TYR A 68 22.53 -3.10 14.16
CA TYR A 68 23.60 -2.20 14.56
C TYR A 68 23.10 -1.04 15.40
N LEU A 69 22.04 -0.35 14.97
CA LEU A 69 21.42 0.76 15.69
C LEU A 69 20.93 0.32 17.08
N THR A 70 20.26 -0.82 17.16
CA THR A 70 19.75 -1.38 18.41
C THR A 70 20.87 -1.62 19.41
N ASN A 71 21.95 -2.29 18.96
CA ASN A 71 23.12 -2.54 19.79
C ASN A 71 23.82 -1.25 20.22
N TYR A 72 23.94 -0.27 19.32
CA TYR A 72 24.55 1.03 19.61
C TYR A 72 23.78 1.78 20.70
N LEU A 73 22.46 1.85 20.58
CA LEU A 73 21.60 2.53 21.55
C LEU A 73 21.59 1.82 22.91
N GLN A 74 21.63 0.49 22.94
CA GLN A 74 21.72 -0.28 24.19
C GLN A 74 23.03 0.01 24.95
N HIS A 75 24.16 0.07 24.24
CA HIS A 75 25.45 0.40 24.86
C HIS A 75 25.50 1.86 25.31
N PHE A 76 24.92 2.78 24.55
CA PHE A 76 24.85 4.18 24.91
C PHE A 76 24.05 4.44 26.19
N MET A 77 23.01 3.64 26.44
CA MET A 77 22.22 3.70 27.68
C MET A 77 22.99 3.13 28.89
N GLY A 78 23.94 2.19 28.67
CA GLY A 78 24.74 1.57 29.73
C GLY A 78 25.80 2.48 30.35
N ASP A 79 26.25 3.51 29.62
CA ASP A 79 27.28 4.45 30.10
C ASP A 79 26.72 5.65 30.90
N ARG A 80 25.40 5.83 30.94
CA ARG A 80 24.77 6.84 31.82
C ARG A 80 24.50 6.23 33.19
N LYS A 81 25.22 6.71 34.21
CA LYS A 81 24.85 6.48 35.62
C LYS A 81 23.39 6.88 35.86
N PRO A 82 22.60 6.08 36.60
CA PRO A 82 21.21 6.43 36.87
C PRO A 82 21.16 7.77 37.64
N MET A 83 20.42 8.72 37.08
CA MET A 83 20.06 9.92 37.81
C MET A 83 19.16 9.52 38.99
N THR A 84 19.60 9.85 40.19
CA THR A 84 18.93 9.66 41.46
C THR A 84 17.50 10.19 41.43
N GLU A 85 16.58 9.29 41.75
CA GLU A 85 15.18 9.60 42.02
C GLU A 85 15.04 10.63 43.13
N VAL A 86 14.17 11.60 42.90
CA VAL A 86 13.70 12.54 43.92
C VAL A 86 12.76 11.75 44.84
N GLU A 87 13.11 11.78 46.14
CA GLU A 87 12.41 11.17 47.24
C GLU A 87 10.91 11.53 47.30
N VAL A 88 10.07 10.50 47.34
CA VAL A 88 8.78 10.59 48.06
C VAL A 88 8.70 9.44 49.04
N HIS A 89 8.68 9.83 50.33
CA HIS A 89 8.58 8.97 51.49
C HIS A 89 7.37 8.03 51.47
N SER A 90 7.53 6.75 51.78
CA SER A 90 7.18 6.14 53.09
C SER A 90 7.14 4.61 53.01
N GLY A 91 7.85 4.00 53.91
CA GLY A 91 7.37 2.88 54.72
C GLY A 91 7.71 1.46 54.32
N SER A 92 8.83 0.95 54.90
CA SER A 92 8.95 -0.34 55.62
C SER A 92 8.42 -1.63 54.91
N SER A 93 9.14 -2.71 54.70
CA SER A 93 10.04 -3.51 55.55
C SER A 93 10.61 -4.73 54.77
N LYS A 94 11.86 -5.04 55.04
CA LYS A 94 12.58 -6.35 55.15
C LYS A 94 11.95 -7.61 54.50
N ALA A 95 12.66 -8.46 53.72
CA ALA A 95 13.88 -9.20 54.02
C ALA A 95 14.30 -10.01 52.77
N SER A 96 15.61 -10.07 52.47
CA SER A 96 16.56 -11.20 52.37
C SER A 96 16.04 -12.47 51.73
N THR A 97 16.68 -13.11 50.76
CA THR A 97 18.02 -13.73 50.67
C THR A 97 18.20 -14.34 49.30
N SER A 98 19.34 -14.12 48.67
CA SER A 98 20.37 -15.03 48.15
C SER A 98 19.97 -16.36 47.48
N SER A 99 20.40 -16.67 46.28
CA SER A 99 21.63 -17.44 45.93
C SER A 99 21.51 -17.96 44.50
N THR A 100 22.41 -17.61 43.66
CA THR A 100 23.43 -18.37 42.91
C THR A 100 23.09 -19.71 42.27
N SER A 101 23.60 -19.78 41.05
CA SER A 101 24.36 -20.85 40.37
C SER A 101 23.63 -21.67 39.30
N THR A 102 24.11 -21.55 38.16
CA THR A 102 25.08 -22.28 37.31
C THR A 102 24.52 -23.38 36.42
N LEU A 103 24.82 -23.18 35.15
CA LEU A 103 25.24 -24.14 34.10
C LEU A 103 24.72 -25.59 34.12
N ALA A 104 24.24 -26.05 32.98
CA ALA A 104 24.95 -27.10 32.23
C ALA A 104 24.26 -27.43 30.88
N MET A 105 25.11 -27.55 29.90
CA MET A 105 24.88 -28.19 28.58
C MET A 105 24.56 -29.68 28.74
N ALA A 106 23.77 -30.25 27.82
CA ALA A 106 24.15 -31.56 27.24
C ALA A 106 23.35 -31.88 25.95
N LYS A 107 24.10 -32.36 25.03
CA LYS A 107 23.91 -32.80 23.66
C LYS A 107 23.04 -34.09 23.53
N SER A 108 22.39 -34.15 22.34
CA SER A 108 22.28 -35.32 21.41
C SER A 108 21.72 -36.65 21.90
N SER A 109 20.78 -37.21 21.17
CA SER A 109 21.02 -38.42 20.35
C SER A 109 19.73 -38.95 19.66
N GLN A 110 19.92 -39.38 18.45
CA GLN A 110 19.04 -40.15 17.56
C GLN A 110 18.61 -41.50 18.10
N ARG A 111 17.42 -41.98 17.68
CA ARG A 111 17.07 -43.32 17.11
C ARG A 111 15.56 -43.55 17.29
N ALA A 112 14.81 -43.75 16.27
CA ALA A 112 14.58 -44.78 15.27
C ALA A 112 13.64 -45.92 15.75
N ILE A 113 12.59 -46.13 14.95
CA ILE A 113 11.87 -47.36 14.64
C ILE A 113 10.79 -47.87 15.63
N GLY A 114 9.57 -48.01 15.08
CA GLY A 114 8.51 -48.84 15.66
C GLY A 114 7.15 -48.71 14.98
N THR A 115 6.93 -49.49 13.95
CA THR A 115 5.67 -49.78 13.25
C THR A 115 4.58 -50.31 14.15
N ARG A 116 3.28 -49.94 13.91
CA ARG A 116 2.16 -50.86 13.74
C ARG A 116 0.78 -50.16 13.56
N ASN A 117 0.25 -50.35 12.39
CA ASN A 117 -1.12 -50.78 11.97
C ASN A 117 -2.40 -50.27 12.71
N GLY A 118 -3.22 -49.53 12.12
CA GLY A 118 -4.39 -49.61 11.22
C GLY A 118 -5.74 -49.52 11.95
N PRO A 119 -6.91 -49.43 11.32
CA PRO A 119 -7.25 -48.71 10.09
C PRO A 119 -8.47 -47.75 10.21
N GLY A 120 -8.62 -46.82 9.33
CA GLY A 120 -9.70 -46.24 8.59
C GLY A 120 -10.87 -45.53 9.27
N PRO A 121 -11.79 -44.92 8.52
CA PRO A 121 -11.67 -44.48 7.14
C PRO A 121 -12.12 -43.02 6.89
N ALA A 122 -11.97 -42.59 5.66
CA ALA A 122 -12.67 -41.53 4.94
C ALA A 122 -12.23 -40.11 5.13
N ASN A 123 -11.45 -39.60 4.21
CA ASN A 123 -11.76 -38.58 3.21
C ASN A 123 -10.54 -38.38 2.29
N ALA A 124 -10.44 -39.23 1.31
CA ALA A 124 -9.56 -39.04 0.15
C ALA A 124 -10.43 -38.59 -1.00
N ASP A 125 -10.68 -37.31 -1.13
CA ASP A 125 -11.18 -36.70 -2.37
C ASP A 125 -10.87 -35.20 -2.31
N LEU A 126 -9.62 -34.81 -2.55
CA LEU A 126 -9.20 -33.44 -2.87
C LEU A 126 -7.73 -33.36 -3.29
N ILE A 127 -7.25 -34.32 -4.10
CA ILE A 127 -5.95 -34.16 -4.77
C ILE A 127 -6.06 -34.86 -6.14
N GLU A 128 -6.67 -34.15 -7.08
CA GLU A 128 -6.40 -34.28 -8.51
C GLU A 128 -6.98 -33.05 -9.22
N LEU A 129 -6.22 -31.96 -9.23
CA LEU A 129 -6.45 -30.80 -10.08
C LEU A 129 -5.12 -30.31 -10.61
N ASP A 130 -4.80 -30.87 -11.78
CA ASP A 130 -4.35 -30.17 -12.96
C ASP A 130 -2.92 -29.58 -12.97
N ALA A 131 -2.03 -30.40 -13.56
CA ALA A 131 -0.71 -30.01 -14.05
C ALA A 131 -0.74 -28.96 -15.20
N ARG A 132 -1.92 -28.52 -15.64
CA ARG A 132 -2.10 -27.43 -16.62
C ARG A 132 -2.12 -26.03 -16.01
N SER A 133 -2.40 -25.92 -14.72
CA SER A 133 -2.41 -24.65 -13.98
C SER A 133 -0.99 -24.08 -13.71
N LEU A 134 0.05 -24.92 -13.75
CA LEU A 134 1.41 -24.54 -13.39
C LEU A 134 2.14 -23.71 -14.48
N VAL A 135 1.68 -23.74 -15.73
CA VAL A 135 2.35 -23.03 -16.85
C VAL A 135 1.81 -21.60 -17.01
N GLU A 136 0.59 -21.31 -16.55
CA GLU A 136 0.04 -19.95 -16.55
C GLU A 136 0.46 -19.15 -15.29
N GLU A 137 0.84 -19.83 -14.20
CA GLU A 137 1.31 -19.19 -12.97
C GLU A 137 2.65 -18.45 -13.13
N ASP A 138 3.54 -18.91 -14.01
CA ASP A 138 4.87 -18.30 -14.18
C ASP A 138 4.81 -16.93 -14.89
N ALA A 139 3.85 -16.70 -15.77
CA ALA A 139 3.70 -15.42 -16.48
C ALA A 139 3.00 -14.35 -15.62
N GLU A 140 1.97 -14.73 -14.84
CA GLU A 140 1.31 -13.81 -13.90
C GLU A 140 2.19 -13.54 -12.67
N GLY A 141 3.01 -14.51 -12.23
CA GLY A 141 4.02 -14.32 -11.19
C GLY A 141 5.12 -13.35 -11.58
N ALA A 142 5.55 -13.38 -12.85
CA ALA A 142 6.54 -12.46 -13.38
C ALA A 142 5.99 -11.01 -13.49
N LEU A 143 4.71 -10.84 -13.87
CA LEU A 143 4.04 -9.54 -13.88
C LEU A 143 3.87 -8.98 -12.45
N ALA A 144 3.46 -9.82 -11.49
CA ALA A 144 3.34 -9.42 -10.10
C ALA A 144 4.68 -9.03 -9.47
N VAL A 145 5.77 -9.72 -9.83
CA VAL A 145 7.13 -9.36 -9.40
C VAL A 145 7.58 -8.04 -10.00
N GLN A 146 7.24 -7.75 -11.27
CA GLN A 146 7.53 -6.46 -11.91
C GLN A 146 6.82 -5.30 -11.21
N HIS A 147 5.54 -5.45 -10.83
CA HIS A 147 4.81 -4.43 -10.09
C HIS A 147 5.35 -4.21 -8.66
N MET A 148 5.90 -5.25 -8.02
CA MET A 148 6.53 -5.11 -6.70
C MET A 148 7.87 -4.35 -6.74
N GLU A 149 8.56 -4.30 -7.90
CA GLU A 149 9.78 -3.51 -8.08
C GLU A 149 9.50 -2.02 -8.34
N GLU A 150 8.27 -1.68 -8.76
CA GLU A 150 7.87 -0.30 -9.06
C GLU A 150 7.43 0.49 -7.81
N ARG A 151 7.09 -0.19 -6.71
CA ARG A 151 6.60 0.40 -5.45
C ARG A 151 7.26 -0.23 -4.24
N ASP A 152 7.43 0.58 -3.20
CA ASP A 152 7.92 0.10 -1.91
C ASP A 152 6.79 -0.57 -1.07
N GLU A 153 7.14 -1.06 0.12
CA GLU A 153 6.21 -1.69 1.06
C GLU A 153 5.09 -0.77 1.58
N HIS A 154 5.23 0.55 1.38
CA HIS A 154 4.25 1.58 1.73
C HIS A 154 3.41 2.04 0.53
N GLY A 155 3.58 1.41 -0.63
CA GLY A 155 2.88 1.73 -1.86
C GLY A 155 3.45 2.94 -2.62
N GLN A 156 4.57 3.52 -2.16
CA GLN A 156 5.20 4.65 -2.80
C GLN A 156 5.99 4.21 -4.04
N SER A 157 5.74 4.85 -5.16
CA SER A 157 6.53 4.70 -6.37
C SER A 157 7.65 5.77 -6.42
N MET A 158 8.58 5.60 -7.36
CA MET A 158 9.60 6.62 -7.62
C MET A 158 8.99 8.00 -7.90
N LEU A 159 7.82 8.05 -8.53
CA LEU A 159 7.12 9.31 -8.79
C LEU A 159 6.69 10.01 -7.51
N HIS A 160 6.25 9.28 -6.46
CA HIS A 160 5.93 9.87 -5.15
C HIS A 160 7.15 10.55 -4.54
N PHE A 161 8.31 9.88 -4.56
CA PHE A 161 9.55 10.45 -4.03
C PHE A 161 10.05 11.66 -4.84
N ALA A 162 9.92 11.60 -6.16
CA ALA A 162 10.26 12.71 -7.02
C ALA A 162 9.34 13.91 -6.77
N CYS A 163 8.03 13.70 -6.67
CA CYS A 163 7.04 14.75 -6.47
C CYS A 163 7.17 15.54 -5.16
N ALA A 164 7.82 14.95 -4.15
CA ALA A 164 8.09 15.63 -2.88
C ALA A 164 9.23 16.67 -2.96
N ARG A 165 9.96 16.76 -4.09
CA ARG A 165 11.15 17.60 -4.26
C ARG A 165 10.96 18.58 -5.40
N SER A 166 11.73 19.69 -5.40
CA SER A 166 11.74 20.63 -6.52
C SER A 166 12.60 20.09 -7.66
N HIS A 167 12.10 20.22 -8.88
CA HIS A 167 12.76 19.78 -10.10
C HIS A 167 12.79 20.90 -11.16
N ARG A 168 13.64 20.71 -12.16
CA ARG A 168 13.60 21.54 -13.37
C ARG A 168 12.30 21.27 -14.13
N ARG A 169 11.72 22.31 -14.71
CA ARG A 169 10.50 22.20 -15.52
C ARG A 169 10.66 21.12 -16.60
N GLY A 170 9.69 20.22 -16.69
CA GLY A 170 9.63 19.12 -17.63
C GLY A 170 10.28 17.81 -17.14
N ALA A 171 10.99 17.82 -16.00
CA ALA A 171 11.68 16.64 -15.52
C ALA A 171 10.74 15.49 -15.13
N LEU A 172 9.63 15.82 -14.42
CA LEU A 172 8.65 14.79 -14.04
C LEU A 172 7.84 14.28 -15.23
N TYR A 173 7.49 15.18 -16.18
CA TYR A 173 6.85 14.78 -17.43
C TYR A 173 7.70 13.74 -18.16
N THR A 174 8.98 14.05 -18.35
CA THR A 174 9.94 13.13 -19.00
C THR A 174 10.09 11.82 -18.21
N LEU A 175 10.14 11.90 -16.87
CA LEU A 175 10.22 10.71 -16.02
C LEU A 175 9.02 9.79 -16.26
N ILE A 176 7.80 10.32 -16.25
CA ILE A 176 6.58 9.53 -16.46
C ILE A 176 6.59 8.91 -17.88
N GLU A 177 6.92 9.70 -18.90
CA GLU A 177 6.93 9.27 -20.30
C GLU A 177 7.96 8.16 -20.57
N GLU A 178 9.17 8.30 -20.02
CA GLU A 178 10.26 7.33 -20.26
C GLU A 178 10.15 6.07 -19.40
N SER A 179 9.69 6.19 -18.15
CA SER A 179 9.60 5.06 -17.24
C SER A 179 8.29 4.28 -17.35
N GLY A 180 7.21 4.92 -17.85
CA GLY A 180 5.87 4.34 -17.87
C GLY A 180 5.27 4.12 -16.47
N ILE A 181 5.75 4.87 -15.45
CA ILE A 181 5.20 4.76 -14.08
C ILE A 181 3.72 5.11 -14.09
N ASP A 182 2.92 4.27 -13.43
CA ASP A 182 1.50 4.49 -13.28
C ASP A 182 1.23 5.66 -12.31
N VAL A 183 0.62 6.72 -12.82
CA VAL A 183 0.28 7.94 -12.06
C VAL A 183 -0.86 7.71 -11.07
N THR A 184 -1.58 6.59 -11.19
CA THR A 184 -2.71 6.25 -10.32
C THR A 184 -2.29 5.61 -9.00
N TYR A 185 -1.04 5.21 -8.87
CA TYR A 185 -0.56 4.59 -7.64
C TYR A 185 -0.82 5.48 -6.43
N ARG A 186 -1.36 4.87 -5.38
CA ARG A 186 -1.57 5.51 -4.07
C ARG A 186 -0.74 4.82 -3.01
N ASP A 187 -0.20 5.61 -2.12
CA ASP A 187 0.54 5.11 -0.95
C ASP A 187 -0.42 4.60 0.17
N GLU A 188 0.14 4.14 1.29
CA GLU A 188 -0.63 3.65 2.45
C GLU A 188 -1.46 4.74 3.14
N LEU A 189 -1.24 6.02 2.81
CA LEU A 189 -2.03 7.16 3.22
C LEU A 189 -3.04 7.59 2.14
N TYR A 190 -3.26 6.75 1.14
CA TYR A 190 -4.17 6.93 0.01
C TYR A 190 -3.83 8.09 -0.93
N ARG A 191 -2.59 8.63 -0.86
CA ARG A 191 -2.15 9.77 -1.65
C ARG A 191 -1.58 9.31 -2.99
N THR A 192 -1.96 9.99 -4.06
CA THR A 192 -1.26 9.90 -5.35
C THR A 192 0.05 10.70 -5.31
N ALA A 193 0.92 10.52 -6.29
CA ALA A 193 2.11 11.36 -6.43
C ALA A 193 1.74 12.86 -6.60
N ARG A 194 0.59 13.15 -7.25
CA ARG A 194 0.04 14.50 -7.36
C ARG A 194 -0.29 15.10 -5.99
N ASP A 195 -0.96 14.32 -5.11
CA ASP A 195 -1.29 14.76 -3.75
C ASP A 195 -0.03 15.01 -2.93
N VAL A 196 0.97 14.13 -3.05
CA VAL A 196 2.26 14.30 -2.38
C VAL A 196 2.94 15.60 -2.81
N SER A 197 2.88 15.97 -4.10
CA SER A 197 3.47 17.22 -4.58
C SER A 197 2.78 18.45 -3.97
N LEU A 198 1.46 18.44 -3.87
CA LEU A 198 0.70 19.54 -3.25
C LEU A 198 0.99 19.64 -1.74
N GLN A 199 1.04 18.52 -1.02
CA GLN A 199 1.41 18.50 0.39
C GLN A 199 2.83 18.97 0.66
N ALA A 200 3.76 18.67 -0.27
CA ALA A 200 5.15 19.12 -0.20
C ALA A 200 5.33 20.59 -0.64
N ASN A 201 4.24 21.30 -0.94
CA ASN A 201 4.26 22.67 -1.47
C ASN A 201 5.04 22.80 -2.78
N GLN A 202 4.88 21.79 -3.67
CA GLN A 202 5.48 21.75 -5.01
C GLN A 202 4.38 21.72 -6.10
N PRO A 203 3.55 22.78 -6.25
CA PRO A 203 2.43 22.76 -7.19
C PRO A 203 2.86 22.62 -8.65
N ASN A 204 4.09 23.03 -8.98
CA ASN A 204 4.64 22.85 -10.34
C ASN A 204 4.78 21.36 -10.71
N ASN A 205 5.05 20.49 -9.72
CA ASN A 205 5.15 19.06 -9.95
C ASN A 205 3.77 18.45 -10.24
N ALA A 206 2.72 18.89 -9.51
CA ALA A 206 1.34 18.51 -9.81
C ALA A 206 0.95 18.94 -11.23
N ALA A 207 1.27 20.16 -11.62
CA ALA A 207 1.01 20.68 -12.96
C ALA A 207 1.75 19.88 -14.07
N GLU A 208 2.91 19.29 -13.79
CA GLU A 208 3.59 18.41 -14.76
C GLU A 208 2.89 17.06 -14.94
N ILE A 209 2.32 16.50 -13.88
CA ILE A 209 1.46 15.30 -13.97
C ILE A 209 0.19 15.63 -14.76
N ASP A 210 -0.46 16.77 -14.44
CA ASP A 210 -1.65 17.21 -15.13
C ASP A 210 -1.38 17.45 -16.64
N ARG A 211 -0.22 18.02 -16.97
CA ARG A 211 0.23 18.18 -18.37
C ARG A 211 0.45 16.84 -19.07
N TYR A 212 0.96 15.82 -18.38
CA TYR A 212 1.09 14.48 -18.96
C TYR A 212 -0.28 13.88 -19.29
N ILE A 213 -1.26 13.98 -18.36
CA ILE A 213 -2.64 13.52 -18.59
C ILE A 213 -3.28 14.28 -19.74
N LEU A 214 -3.08 15.59 -19.81
CA LEU A 214 -3.57 16.43 -20.89
C LEU A 214 -2.96 16.04 -22.25
N ALA A 215 -1.66 15.68 -22.29
CA ALA A 215 -1.03 15.19 -23.50
C ALA A 215 -1.66 13.86 -23.98
N GLN A 216 -2.02 12.95 -23.08
CA GLN A 216 -2.79 11.74 -23.42
C GLN A 216 -4.18 12.10 -23.99
N ALA A 217 -4.85 13.10 -23.42
CA ALA A 217 -6.13 13.58 -23.94
C ALA A 217 -6.03 14.16 -25.35
N VAL A 218 -4.90 14.80 -25.67
CA VAL A 218 -4.63 15.32 -27.02
C VAL A 218 -4.39 14.20 -28.05
N ILE A 219 -3.83 13.05 -27.63
CA ILE A 219 -3.70 11.85 -28.48
C ILE A 219 -5.10 11.31 -28.80
N GLY A 220 -6.01 11.35 -27.83
CA GLY A 220 -7.42 11.11 -28.04
C GLY A 220 -7.91 9.68 -27.83
N ASP A 221 -7.08 8.79 -27.32
CA ASP A 221 -7.48 7.43 -26.98
C ASP A 221 -8.31 7.42 -25.70
N VAL A 222 -9.44 6.70 -25.70
CA VAL A 222 -10.35 6.60 -24.55
C VAL A 222 -9.82 5.60 -23.51
N GLU A 223 -9.15 4.55 -23.94
CA GLU A 223 -8.71 3.45 -23.08
C GLU A 223 -7.82 3.91 -21.89
N PRO A 224 -6.82 4.79 -22.04
CA PRO A 224 -6.04 5.29 -20.91
C PRO A 224 -6.92 5.96 -19.84
N PHE A 225 -7.95 6.73 -20.24
CA PHE A 225 -8.85 7.40 -19.33
C PHE A 225 -9.81 6.43 -18.63
N GLN A 226 -10.23 5.37 -19.32
CA GLN A 226 -10.97 4.27 -18.69
C GLN A 226 -10.12 3.56 -17.63
N GLN A 227 -8.84 3.35 -17.89
CA GLN A 227 -7.93 2.75 -16.91
C GLN A 227 -7.68 3.68 -15.71
N LEU A 228 -7.45 4.99 -15.92
CA LEU A 228 -7.37 5.98 -14.85
C LEU A 228 -8.60 5.91 -13.94
N ALA A 229 -9.81 5.91 -14.54
CA ALA A 229 -11.07 5.84 -13.81
C ALA A 229 -11.25 4.51 -13.05
N LEU A 230 -10.90 3.38 -13.67
CA LEU A 230 -10.96 2.06 -13.04
C LEU A 230 -10.04 1.96 -11.82
N GLN A 231 -8.87 2.59 -11.88
CA GLN A 231 -7.93 2.65 -10.75
C GLN A 231 -8.33 3.67 -9.68
N GLY A 232 -9.43 4.41 -9.86
CA GLY A 232 -9.91 5.39 -8.90
C GLY A 232 -9.08 6.67 -8.86
N TYR A 233 -8.50 7.08 -10.01
CA TYR A 233 -7.82 8.36 -10.13
C TYR A 233 -8.86 9.47 -10.23
N ASP A 234 -9.01 10.28 -9.18
CA ASP A 234 -10.06 11.26 -8.97
C ASP A 234 -9.72 12.69 -9.49
N HIS A 235 -8.54 12.87 -10.08
CA HIS A 235 -8.07 14.18 -10.58
C HIS A 235 -8.22 14.36 -12.10
N ILE A 236 -8.88 13.46 -12.81
CA ILE A 236 -9.01 13.54 -14.27
C ILE A 236 -9.71 14.85 -14.69
N LEU A 237 -10.81 15.20 -14.02
CA LEU A 237 -11.61 16.38 -14.33
C LEU A 237 -11.03 17.69 -13.75
N ASP A 238 -10.01 17.60 -12.88
CA ASP A 238 -9.29 18.75 -12.32
C ASP A 238 -8.20 19.28 -13.27
N VAL A 239 -7.91 18.53 -14.34
CA VAL A 239 -6.84 18.89 -15.27
C VAL A 239 -7.23 20.08 -16.13
N GLU A 240 -6.39 21.12 -16.10
CA GLU A 240 -6.51 22.31 -16.92
C GLU A 240 -5.24 22.52 -17.76
N ASP A 241 -5.39 23.18 -18.89
CA ASP A 241 -4.26 23.61 -19.71
C ASP A 241 -3.62 24.93 -19.17
N GLU A 242 -2.54 25.37 -19.81
CA GLU A 242 -1.84 26.63 -19.42
C GLU A 242 -2.73 27.88 -19.57
N SER A 243 -3.85 27.81 -20.28
CA SER A 243 -4.83 28.90 -20.45
C SER A 243 -6.01 28.82 -19.47
N GLY A 244 -6.07 27.77 -18.64
CA GLY A 244 -7.17 27.48 -17.70
C GLY A 244 -8.39 26.84 -18.37
N GLN A 245 -8.22 26.23 -19.55
CA GLN A 245 -9.27 25.43 -20.20
C GLN A 245 -9.29 24.03 -19.59
N SER A 246 -10.49 23.53 -19.26
CA SER A 246 -10.65 22.18 -18.74
C SER A 246 -10.25 21.12 -19.77
N ILE A 247 -9.87 19.92 -19.30
CA ILE A 247 -9.57 18.78 -20.16
C ILE A 247 -10.73 18.48 -21.14
N ILE A 248 -11.99 18.67 -20.71
CA ILE A 248 -13.18 18.49 -21.57
C ILE A 248 -13.17 19.50 -22.71
N ASP A 249 -12.92 20.79 -22.43
CA ASP A 249 -12.88 21.83 -23.45
C ASP A 249 -11.75 21.58 -24.47
N VAL A 250 -10.59 21.15 -23.99
CA VAL A 250 -9.45 20.80 -24.86
C VAL A 250 -9.81 19.64 -25.79
N VAL A 251 -10.44 18.57 -25.27
CA VAL A 251 -10.85 17.41 -26.07
C VAL A 251 -11.93 17.78 -27.07
N GLN A 252 -12.92 18.60 -26.68
CA GLN A 252 -13.98 19.13 -27.58
C GLN A 252 -13.38 19.94 -28.70
N SER A 253 -12.41 20.81 -28.42
CA SER A 253 -11.74 21.63 -29.44
C SER A 253 -11.04 20.79 -30.51
N ARG A 254 -10.66 19.55 -30.15
CA ARG A 254 -10.02 18.55 -31.03
C ARG A 254 -11.02 17.67 -31.79
N GLN A 255 -12.34 17.88 -31.58
CA GLN A 255 -13.42 17.12 -32.21
C GLN A 255 -13.35 15.59 -31.92
N ASN A 256 -12.82 15.21 -30.75
CA ASN A 256 -12.82 13.81 -30.32
C ASN A 256 -14.10 13.53 -29.54
N GLU A 257 -15.14 13.10 -30.26
CA GLU A 257 -16.46 12.85 -29.67
C GLU A 257 -16.44 11.74 -28.62
N ALA A 258 -15.73 10.62 -28.89
CA ALA A 258 -15.73 9.46 -28.02
C ALA A 258 -15.11 9.79 -26.64
N LEU A 259 -13.94 10.44 -26.62
CA LEU A 259 -13.28 10.84 -25.37
C LEU A 259 -14.08 11.95 -24.65
N SER A 260 -14.63 12.91 -25.40
CA SER A 260 -15.47 13.97 -24.83
C SER A 260 -16.72 13.42 -24.14
N GLU A 261 -17.40 12.45 -24.77
CA GLU A 261 -18.56 11.77 -24.20
C GLU A 261 -18.18 10.99 -22.94
N PHE A 262 -17.08 10.26 -22.98
CA PHE A 262 -16.58 9.52 -21.81
C PHE A 262 -16.27 10.48 -20.64
N LEU A 263 -15.49 11.54 -20.86
CA LEU A 263 -15.14 12.51 -19.82
C LEU A 263 -16.39 13.23 -19.25
N ALA A 264 -17.35 13.56 -20.10
CA ALA A 264 -18.61 14.16 -19.66
C ALA A 264 -19.46 13.22 -18.80
N SER A 265 -19.39 11.90 -19.06
CA SER A 265 -20.09 10.87 -18.28
C SER A 265 -19.39 10.50 -16.98
N LEU A 266 -18.11 10.83 -16.81
CA LEU A 266 -17.26 10.32 -15.73
C LEU A 266 -17.80 10.66 -14.34
N ARG A 267 -18.26 11.90 -14.12
CA ARG A 267 -18.85 12.31 -12.84
C ARG A 267 -20.06 11.47 -12.46
N GLY A 268 -20.98 11.21 -13.41
CA GLY A 268 -22.14 10.35 -13.16
C GLY A 268 -21.76 8.89 -12.89
N LEU A 269 -20.69 8.41 -13.51
CA LEU A 269 -20.15 7.07 -13.25
C LEU A 269 -19.54 6.98 -11.83
N GLU A 270 -18.81 8.01 -11.40
CA GLU A 270 -18.26 8.10 -10.06
C GLU A 270 -19.35 8.20 -8.98
N GLU A 271 -20.38 9.00 -9.20
CA GLU A 271 -21.55 9.11 -8.33
C GLU A 271 -22.27 7.76 -8.19
N THR A 272 -22.48 7.04 -9.30
CA THR A 272 -23.11 5.71 -9.29
C THR A 272 -22.23 4.67 -8.57
N ARG A 273 -20.90 4.75 -8.74
CA ARG A 273 -19.95 3.90 -7.99
C ARG A 273 -20.07 4.14 -6.48
N GLU A 274 -20.06 5.41 -6.07
CA GLU A 274 -20.17 5.74 -4.63
C GLU A 274 -21.54 5.35 -4.07
N GLU A 275 -22.62 5.50 -4.84
CA GLU A 275 -23.93 5.00 -4.45
C GLU A 275 -23.92 3.49 -4.25
N LEU A 276 -23.30 2.72 -5.17
CA LEU A 276 -23.16 1.27 -5.02
C LEU A 276 -22.35 0.92 -3.74
N HIS A 277 -21.25 1.60 -3.50
CA HIS A 277 -20.43 1.39 -2.31
C HIS A 277 -21.21 1.72 -1.02
N GLN A 278 -21.98 2.80 -1.02
CA GLN A 278 -22.82 3.18 0.11
C GLN A 278 -23.91 2.14 0.40
N MET A 279 -24.58 1.65 -0.64
CA MET A 279 -25.62 0.62 -0.48
C MET A 279 -25.04 -0.70 0.08
N ILE A 280 -23.78 -1.02 -0.27
CA ILE A 280 -23.08 -2.16 0.33
C ILE A 280 -22.78 -1.91 1.81
N ARG A 281 -22.30 -0.72 2.18
CA ARG A 281 -22.05 -0.34 3.59
C ARG A 281 -23.31 -0.43 4.43
N GLU A 282 -24.46 -0.07 3.86
CA GLU A 282 -25.77 -0.11 4.49
C GLU A 282 -26.43 -1.51 4.48
N ASN A 283 -25.79 -2.48 3.83
CA ASN A 283 -26.32 -3.82 3.61
C ASN A 283 -27.68 -3.83 2.88
N ASN A 284 -27.89 -2.88 1.96
CA ASN A 284 -29.12 -2.75 1.15
C ASN A 284 -29.00 -3.59 -0.12
N MET A 285 -29.35 -4.88 -0.02
CA MET A 285 -29.24 -5.80 -1.15
C MET A 285 -30.18 -5.45 -2.30
N GLU A 286 -31.39 -4.97 -2.02
CA GLU A 286 -32.37 -4.60 -3.05
C GLU A 286 -31.80 -3.53 -3.99
N ARG A 287 -31.24 -2.45 -3.42
CA ARG A 287 -30.64 -1.38 -4.21
C ARG A 287 -29.36 -1.81 -4.92
N VAL A 288 -28.57 -2.68 -4.32
CA VAL A 288 -27.38 -3.28 -4.95
C VAL A 288 -27.77 -4.07 -6.20
N LEU A 289 -28.84 -4.87 -6.13
CA LEU A 289 -29.37 -5.60 -7.29
C LEU A 289 -29.77 -4.65 -8.42
N GLU A 290 -30.51 -3.57 -8.12
CA GLU A 290 -30.91 -2.57 -9.11
C GLU A 290 -29.71 -1.88 -9.78
N LEU A 291 -28.70 -1.47 -8.99
CA LEU A 291 -27.49 -0.81 -9.47
C LEU A 291 -26.60 -1.74 -10.30
N THR A 292 -26.72 -3.05 -10.12
CA THR A 292 -25.92 -4.06 -10.84
C THR A 292 -26.68 -4.78 -11.94
N ASP A 293 -27.98 -4.46 -12.15
CA ASP A 293 -28.76 -4.97 -13.29
C ASP A 293 -28.67 -4.03 -14.52
N VAL A 294 -27.47 -3.55 -14.80
CA VAL A 294 -27.19 -2.61 -15.89
C VAL A 294 -26.00 -3.09 -16.74
N ALA A 295 -25.91 -2.58 -17.96
CA ALA A 295 -24.88 -3.02 -18.92
C ALA A 295 -23.45 -2.74 -18.42
N ASN A 296 -23.24 -1.69 -17.63
CA ASN A 296 -21.95 -1.29 -17.09
C ASN A 296 -21.68 -1.84 -15.66
N ALA A 297 -22.48 -2.79 -15.16
CA ALA A 297 -22.33 -3.38 -13.82
C ALA A 297 -20.91 -3.91 -13.55
N LYS A 298 -20.30 -4.60 -14.52
CA LYS A 298 -18.93 -5.10 -14.38
C LYS A 298 -17.91 -3.96 -14.20
N TRP A 299 -18.12 -2.83 -14.87
CA TRP A 299 -17.27 -1.68 -14.73
C TRP A 299 -17.39 -1.10 -13.31
N LEU A 300 -18.64 -0.89 -12.83
CA LEU A 300 -18.90 -0.39 -11.47
C LEU A 300 -18.28 -1.29 -10.38
N ILE A 301 -18.41 -2.61 -10.52
CA ILE A 301 -17.85 -3.56 -9.55
C ILE A 301 -16.31 -3.52 -9.52
N LYS A 302 -15.67 -3.28 -10.68
CA LYS A 302 -14.19 -3.27 -10.79
C LYS A 302 -13.56 -1.94 -10.41
N THR A 303 -14.29 -0.84 -10.51
CA THR A 303 -13.76 0.50 -10.27
C THR A 303 -13.41 0.67 -8.79
N LYS A 304 -12.20 1.16 -8.53
CA LYS A 304 -11.71 1.47 -7.19
C LYS A 304 -12.25 2.83 -6.72
N ASN A 305 -12.46 2.96 -5.42
CA ASN A 305 -12.70 4.25 -4.78
C ASN A 305 -11.37 4.92 -4.36
N TYR A 306 -11.47 6.06 -3.67
CA TYR A 306 -10.34 6.79 -3.10
C TYR A 306 -9.42 5.91 -2.23
N TYR A 307 -9.99 4.95 -1.49
CA TYR A 307 -9.23 4.00 -0.66
C TYR A 307 -8.60 2.83 -1.47
N GLY A 308 -8.75 2.81 -2.79
CA GLY A 308 -8.31 1.73 -3.66
C GLY A 308 -9.15 0.45 -3.55
N ARG A 309 -10.34 0.54 -2.96
CA ARG A 309 -11.23 -0.61 -2.74
C ARG A 309 -12.28 -0.67 -3.82
N THR A 310 -12.54 -1.86 -4.34
CA THR A 310 -13.67 -2.15 -5.22
C THR A 310 -14.92 -2.50 -4.41
N ALA A 311 -16.06 -2.51 -5.04
CA ALA A 311 -17.32 -2.97 -4.43
C ALA A 311 -17.19 -4.32 -3.72
N LEU A 312 -16.44 -5.27 -4.31
CA LEU A 312 -16.20 -6.58 -3.72
C LEU A 312 -15.35 -6.53 -2.43
N HIS A 313 -14.35 -5.64 -2.36
CA HIS A 313 -13.58 -5.42 -1.12
C HIS A 313 -14.49 -4.94 0.01
N ILE A 314 -15.37 -3.97 -0.28
CA ILE A 314 -16.29 -3.42 0.72
C ILE A 314 -17.29 -4.48 1.18
N ALA A 315 -17.85 -5.29 0.26
CA ALA A 315 -18.75 -6.39 0.59
C ALA A 315 -18.09 -7.42 1.53
N VAL A 316 -16.80 -7.70 1.31
CA VAL A 316 -16.03 -8.59 2.19
C VAL A 316 -15.81 -7.95 3.57
N LEU A 317 -15.47 -6.66 3.66
CA LEU A 317 -15.33 -5.95 4.93
C LEU A 317 -16.65 -5.87 5.70
N LYS A 318 -17.78 -5.77 5.01
CA LYS A 318 -19.11 -5.80 5.60
C LYS A 318 -19.60 -7.22 5.92
N GLU A 319 -18.78 -8.24 5.64
CA GLU A 319 -19.07 -9.65 5.94
C GLU A 319 -20.39 -10.17 5.32
N SER A 320 -20.84 -9.54 4.22
CA SER A 320 -22.10 -9.88 3.55
C SER A 320 -21.88 -10.99 2.50
N GLU A 321 -22.16 -12.23 2.87
CA GLU A 321 -22.02 -13.40 2.00
C GLU A 321 -22.85 -13.27 0.72
N GLU A 322 -24.08 -12.78 0.84
CA GLU A 322 -25.02 -12.63 -0.26
C GLU A 322 -24.50 -11.64 -1.32
N MET A 323 -23.99 -10.48 -0.88
CA MET A 323 -23.40 -9.47 -1.77
C MET A 323 -22.11 -9.98 -2.41
N VAL A 324 -21.24 -10.65 -1.65
CA VAL A 324 -20.01 -11.26 -2.17
C VAL A 324 -20.35 -12.26 -3.25
N GLN A 325 -21.32 -13.16 -3.03
CA GLN A 325 -21.73 -14.17 -3.99
C GLN A 325 -22.34 -13.53 -5.25
N HIS A 326 -23.17 -12.51 -5.09
CA HIS A 326 -23.78 -11.77 -6.19
C HIS A 326 -22.71 -11.11 -7.08
N MET A 327 -21.77 -10.36 -6.49
CA MET A 327 -20.73 -9.63 -7.23
C MET A 327 -19.76 -10.58 -7.95
N VAL A 328 -19.35 -11.67 -7.29
CA VAL A 328 -18.48 -12.67 -7.90
C VAL A 328 -19.16 -13.35 -9.09
N LYS A 329 -20.47 -13.57 -9.01
CA LYS A 329 -21.25 -14.13 -10.12
C LYS A 329 -21.29 -13.20 -11.35
N ILE A 330 -21.42 -11.87 -11.12
CA ILE A 330 -21.46 -10.88 -12.21
C ILE A 330 -20.06 -10.63 -12.77
N CYS A 331 -19.07 -10.47 -11.91
CA CYS A 331 -17.71 -10.06 -12.25
C CYS A 331 -16.66 -10.91 -11.52
N PRO A 332 -16.38 -12.15 -11.99
CA PRO A 332 -15.34 -13.00 -11.41
C PRO A 332 -13.94 -12.37 -11.46
N GLU A 333 -13.69 -11.49 -12.42
CA GLU A 333 -12.43 -10.79 -12.60
C GLU A 333 -12.09 -9.89 -11.39
N ALA A 334 -13.10 -9.41 -10.65
CA ALA A 334 -12.93 -8.60 -9.45
C ALA A 334 -12.14 -9.32 -8.33
N LEU A 335 -12.11 -10.67 -8.34
CA LEU A 335 -11.32 -11.47 -7.42
C LEU A 335 -9.81 -11.23 -7.53
N LYS A 336 -9.35 -10.78 -8.69
CA LYS A 336 -7.93 -10.56 -8.99
C LYS A 336 -7.51 -9.11 -8.79
N ILE A 337 -8.45 -8.18 -8.64
CA ILE A 337 -8.16 -6.75 -8.49
C ILE A 337 -7.67 -6.51 -7.06
N PRO A 338 -6.44 -6.03 -6.88
CA PRO A 338 -5.93 -5.70 -5.56
C PRO A 338 -6.29 -4.25 -5.15
N ASP A 339 -6.15 -3.96 -3.86
CA ASP A 339 -6.17 -2.58 -3.35
C ASP A 339 -4.84 -1.84 -3.60
N ASN A 340 -4.66 -0.67 -2.99
CA ASN A 340 -3.46 0.15 -3.14
C ASN A 340 -2.18 -0.51 -2.61
N LEU A 341 -2.28 -1.49 -1.72
CA LEU A 341 -1.15 -2.24 -1.16
C LEU A 341 -1.04 -3.67 -1.71
N GLU A 342 -1.63 -3.94 -2.89
CA GLU A 342 -1.68 -5.25 -3.54
C GLU A 342 -2.42 -6.32 -2.73
N ARG A 343 -3.28 -5.94 -1.78
CA ARG A 343 -4.11 -6.89 -1.04
C ARG A 343 -5.35 -7.22 -1.87
N THR A 344 -5.56 -8.49 -2.16
CA THR A 344 -6.78 -8.98 -2.84
C THR A 344 -7.92 -9.15 -1.84
N VAL A 345 -9.11 -9.33 -2.33
CA VAL A 345 -10.31 -9.61 -1.51
C VAL A 345 -10.13 -10.82 -0.57
N LEU A 346 -9.27 -11.81 -0.92
CA LEU A 346 -8.98 -12.94 -0.06
C LEU A 346 -8.08 -12.55 1.13
N HIS A 347 -7.17 -11.59 0.98
CA HIS A 347 -6.42 -11.03 2.12
C HIS A 347 -7.38 -10.39 3.13
N TYR A 348 -8.37 -9.66 2.64
CA TYR A 348 -9.41 -9.04 3.46
C TYR A 348 -10.24 -10.10 4.20
N ALA A 349 -10.78 -11.09 3.46
CA ALA A 349 -11.61 -12.14 4.04
C ALA A 349 -10.91 -12.92 5.16
N MET A 350 -9.58 -13.11 5.06
CA MET A 350 -8.81 -13.83 6.07
C MET A 350 -8.72 -13.09 7.41
N GLY A 351 -8.93 -11.77 7.45
CA GLY A 351 -8.92 -10.95 8.65
C GLY A 351 -10.29 -10.68 9.26
N THR A 352 -11.38 -11.00 8.57
CA THR A 352 -12.76 -10.78 9.03
C THR A 352 -13.27 -11.89 9.97
N ASN A 353 -14.44 -11.68 10.59
CA ASN A 353 -15.08 -12.69 11.43
C ASN A 353 -15.86 -13.73 10.59
N ALA A 354 -16.40 -13.32 9.43
CA ALA A 354 -17.07 -14.22 8.50
C ALA A 354 -16.09 -15.05 7.63
N LEU A 355 -14.85 -15.24 8.13
CA LEU A 355 -13.75 -15.89 7.45
C LEU A 355 -14.16 -17.16 6.69
N GLU A 356 -14.83 -18.08 7.37
CA GLU A 356 -15.05 -19.43 6.81
C GLU A 356 -16.01 -19.39 5.60
N SER A 357 -17.12 -18.67 5.73
CA SER A 357 -18.13 -18.57 4.68
C SER A 357 -17.66 -17.73 3.50
N VAL A 358 -17.15 -16.52 3.75
CA VAL A 358 -16.69 -15.60 2.71
C VAL A 358 -15.48 -16.17 1.96
N SER A 359 -14.45 -16.65 2.68
CA SER A 359 -13.27 -17.22 2.02
C SER A 359 -13.58 -18.45 1.19
N ARG A 360 -14.54 -19.28 1.61
CA ARG A 360 -15.01 -20.43 0.83
C ARG A 360 -15.60 -19.99 -0.51
N ILE A 361 -16.48 -18.97 -0.50
CA ILE A 361 -17.07 -18.40 -1.73
C ILE A 361 -15.97 -17.89 -2.65
N LEU A 362 -15.03 -17.09 -2.15
CA LEU A 362 -13.95 -16.51 -2.93
C LEU A 362 -13.05 -17.59 -3.55
N ILE A 363 -12.64 -18.59 -2.78
CA ILE A 363 -11.75 -19.67 -3.23
C ILE A 363 -12.43 -20.56 -4.27
N GLN A 364 -13.71 -20.92 -4.06
CA GLN A 364 -14.48 -21.71 -5.03
C GLN A 364 -14.63 -21.00 -6.38
N ASN A 365 -14.58 -19.67 -6.39
CA ASN A 365 -14.65 -18.87 -7.61
C ASN A 365 -13.27 -18.42 -8.14
N GLY A 366 -12.17 -18.99 -7.62
CA GLY A 366 -10.83 -18.83 -8.20
C GLY A 366 -9.94 -17.80 -7.54
N ALA A 367 -10.26 -17.32 -6.32
CA ALA A 367 -9.34 -16.45 -5.56
C ALA A 367 -8.03 -17.19 -5.23
N LYS A 368 -6.90 -16.58 -5.53
CA LYS A 368 -5.55 -17.16 -5.33
C LYS A 368 -5.13 -17.08 -3.87
N ARG A 369 -4.83 -18.23 -3.25
CA ARG A 369 -4.33 -18.32 -1.86
C ARG A 369 -2.87 -17.89 -1.71
N THR A 370 -2.13 -17.90 -2.82
CA THR A 370 -0.69 -17.58 -2.89
C THR A 370 -0.41 -16.14 -3.30
N ALA A 371 -1.46 -15.35 -3.58
CA ALA A 371 -1.30 -13.93 -3.89
C ALA A 371 -0.52 -13.23 -2.76
N LYS A 372 0.38 -12.30 -3.12
CA LYS A 372 1.19 -11.55 -2.18
C LYS A 372 0.83 -10.07 -2.25
N ASP A 373 0.77 -9.43 -1.09
CA ASP A 373 0.71 -7.97 -0.99
C ASP A 373 2.09 -7.33 -1.20
N LEU A 374 2.19 -5.99 -1.20
CA LEU A 374 3.46 -5.27 -1.35
C LEU A 374 4.50 -5.63 -0.28
N LYS A 375 4.07 -6.10 0.89
CA LYS A 375 4.97 -6.58 1.96
C LYS A 375 5.33 -8.06 1.80
N GLY A 376 4.96 -8.69 0.67
CA GLY A 376 5.21 -10.10 0.39
C GLY A 376 4.36 -11.07 1.20
N ARG A 377 3.31 -10.59 1.91
CA ARG A 377 2.47 -11.39 2.80
C ARG A 377 1.33 -12.03 2.02
N GLN A 378 1.08 -13.29 2.28
CA GLN A 378 -0.06 -14.04 1.70
C GLN A 378 -1.34 -13.84 2.51
N PRO A 379 -2.52 -14.18 1.99
CA PRO A 379 -3.80 -14.09 2.72
C PRO A 379 -3.77 -14.75 4.09
N SER A 380 -3.08 -15.90 4.24
CA SER A 380 -2.94 -16.60 5.51
C SER A 380 -2.28 -15.79 6.63
N TYR A 381 -1.46 -14.80 6.30
CA TYR A 381 -0.87 -13.88 7.28
C TYR A 381 -1.95 -13.12 8.06
N TYR A 382 -2.99 -12.67 7.38
CA TYR A 382 -4.07 -11.85 7.96
C TYR A 382 -5.01 -12.65 8.86
N PHE A 383 -5.02 -13.97 8.74
CA PHE A 383 -5.73 -14.84 9.69
C PHE A 383 -5.16 -14.73 11.11
N ILE A 384 -3.85 -14.63 11.24
CA ILE A 384 -3.17 -14.46 12.53
C ILE A 384 -3.11 -12.98 12.93
N ASN A 385 -2.91 -12.09 11.97
CA ASN A 385 -2.71 -10.66 12.17
C ASN A 385 -3.93 -9.85 11.67
N LYS A 386 -5.05 -10.00 12.38
CA LYS A 386 -6.34 -9.41 11.99
C LYS A 386 -6.40 -7.89 12.12
N ALA A 387 -5.55 -7.27 12.94
CA ALA A 387 -5.61 -5.85 13.27
C ALA A 387 -5.61 -4.94 12.04
N ASP A 388 -4.83 -5.29 11.00
CA ASP A 388 -4.78 -4.51 9.76
C ASP A 388 -6.15 -4.46 9.06
N ILE A 389 -6.86 -5.60 9.01
CA ILE A 389 -8.18 -5.69 8.34
C ILE A 389 -9.28 -5.09 9.21
N LEU A 390 -9.22 -5.27 10.53
CA LEU A 390 -10.17 -4.65 11.45
C LEU A 390 -10.13 -3.12 11.36
N ARG A 391 -8.93 -2.53 11.22
CA ARG A 391 -8.79 -1.09 10.96
C ARG A 391 -9.49 -0.68 9.66
N LEU A 392 -9.39 -1.48 8.59
CA LEU A 392 -10.08 -1.19 7.33
C LEU A 392 -11.61 -1.30 7.46
N GLN A 393 -12.12 -2.18 8.34
CA GLN A 393 -13.54 -2.24 8.66
C GLN A 393 -13.99 -0.97 9.39
N GLU A 394 -13.21 -0.50 10.37
CA GLU A 394 -13.47 0.75 11.09
C GLU A 394 -13.49 1.95 10.13
N GLU A 395 -12.53 2.06 9.21
CA GLU A 395 -12.50 3.11 8.18
C GLU A 395 -13.76 3.09 7.29
N GLU A 396 -14.25 1.90 6.89
CA GLU A 396 -15.49 1.81 6.11
C GLU A 396 -16.74 2.14 6.92
N ASP A 397 -16.74 1.90 8.23
CA ASP A 397 -17.85 2.26 9.12
C ASP A 397 -17.89 3.76 9.38
N GLU A 398 -16.73 4.44 9.44
CA GLU A 398 -16.62 5.89 9.58
C GLU A 398 -16.95 6.66 8.30
N SER A 399 -16.85 6.01 7.14
CA SER A 399 -17.13 6.60 5.82
C SER A 399 -18.64 6.71 5.49
N ARG A 400 -19.51 6.57 6.47
CA ARG A 400 -20.98 6.68 6.33
C ARG A 400 -21.47 8.11 6.23
#